data_47896ef32da791fb72db6f767583ea1e
#
_entry.id   47896ef32da791fb72db6f767583ea1e
#
_cell.length_a   1.000
_cell.length_b   1.000
_cell.length_c   1.000
_cell.angle_alpha   90.00
_cell.angle_beta   90.00
_cell.angle_gamma   90.00
#
_symmetry.space_group_name_H-M   'P 1'
#
loop_
_entity.id
_entity.type
_entity.pdbx_description
1 polymer ?
#
loop_
_entity_poly.entity_id
_entity_poly.type
_entity_poly.pdbx_seq_one_letter_code
_entity_poly.pdbx_strand_id
1 'polypeptide(L)'
;MTPEVRAAYEHCRTVARASGSSFYSGMRLLPADRRAELFAIYALARTIDDIADGPLPAEQKLEQLARVRHELAQIDEANGPVFVAVADAAKRRPIPLGAFAELVEGAELDARGQSIETFGELEHYCRCVAGSIGRLALGVFDVSDRATAASLADELGTALQLTNIVRDVRADEADGRVYLPREDLERFGCHVTDGRIEGPLELVLAFEAERALERLDRSIGLVKLLDRRSAACVIAMAGSYRLLLRRMAARPQLSMHGRVSLRPWEKGLVLARSVLGAAA
;
A
#
# COMPACT_ATOMS: atom_id res chain seq x y z
N MET A 1 -21.72 -19.18 -7.84
CA MET A 1 -21.26 -17.91 -8.40
C MET A 1 -22.01 -17.64 -9.69
N THR A 2 -22.71 -16.51 -9.78
CA THR A 2 -23.47 -16.09 -10.97
C THR A 2 -22.53 -15.71 -12.11
N PRO A 3 -23.00 -15.68 -13.37
CA PRO A 3 -22.18 -15.20 -14.51
C PRO A 3 -21.66 -13.76 -14.31
N GLU A 4 -22.48 -12.90 -13.72
CA GLU A 4 -22.14 -11.51 -13.39
C GLU A 4 -20.97 -11.43 -12.40
N VAL A 5 -21.05 -12.12 -11.27
CA VAL A 5 -19.97 -12.17 -10.27
C VAL A 5 -18.69 -12.73 -10.86
N ARG A 6 -18.78 -13.71 -11.76
CA ARG A 6 -17.59 -14.25 -12.46
C ARG A 6 -16.94 -13.21 -13.36
N ALA A 7 -17.74 -12.46 -14.12
CA ALA A 7 -17.26 -11.37 -14.96
C ALA A 7 -16.61 -10.26 -14.11
N ALA A 8 -17.17 -9.94 -12.95
CA ALA A 8 -16.65 -8.98 -12.00
C ALA A 8 -15.23 -9.35 -11.51
N TYR A 9 -15.03 -10.60 -11.08
CA TYR A 9 -13.69 -11.08 -10.67
C TYR A 9 -12.68 -11.10 -11.83
N GLU A 10 -13.12 -11.41 -13.04
CA GLU A 10 -12.25 -11.38 -14.22
C GLU A 10 -11.80 -9.95 -14.54
N HIS A 11 -12.71 -8.97 -14.41
CA HIS A 11 -12.36 -7.56 -14.53
C HIS A 11 -11.30 -7.16 -13.49
N CYS A 12 -11.51 -7.49 -12.20
CA CYS A 12 -10.53 -7.20 -11.13
C CYS A 12 -9.17 -7.87 -11.39
N ARG A 13 -9.15 -9.09 -11.91
CA ARG A 13 -7.93 -9.78 -12.33
C ARG A 13 -7.19 -9.01 -13.42
N THR A 14 -7.92 -8.46 -14.38
CA THR A 14 -7.34 -7.68 -15.48
C THR A 14 -6.72 -6.39 -14.95
N VAL A 15 -7.42 -5.67 -14.06
CA VAL A 15 -6.89 -4.47 -13.38
C VAL A 15 -5.61 -4.80 -12.61
N ALA A 16 -5.63 -5.84 -11.76
CA ALA A 16 -4.47 -6.24 -10.97
C ALA A 16 -3.27 -6.64 -11.84
N ARG A 17 -3.51 -7.32 -12.97
CA ARG A 17 -2.45 -7.72 -13.90
C ARG A 17 -1.85 -6.52 -14.64
N ALA A 18 -2.67 -5.57 -15.07
CA ALA A 18 -2.26 -4.39 -15.83
C ALA A 18 -1.37 -3.45 -15.01
N SER A 19 -1.52 -3.42 -13.68
CA SER A 19 -0.77 -2.53 -12.80
C SER A 19 0.75 -2.78 -12.78
N GLY A 20 1.22 -3.97 -13.17
CA GLY A 20 2.64 -4.34 -13.09
C GLY A 20 3.24 -4.32 -11.68
N SER A 21 2.39 -4.22 -10.66
CA SER A 21 2.78 -4.08 -9.26
C SER A 21 3.56 -5.29 -8.74
N SER A 22 4.51 -5.05 -7.85
CA SER A 22 5.22 -6.10 -7.11
C SER A 22 4.25 -6.96 -6.26
N PHE A 23 3.14 -6.38 -5.83
CA PHE A 23 2.07 -7.08 -5.10
C PHE A 23 1.44 -8.20 -5.92
N TYR A 24 1.25 -8.01 -7.25
CA TYR A 24 0.68 -9.02 -8.13
C TYR A 24 1.43 -10.35 -8.08
N SER A 25 2.76 -10.30 -8.06
CA SER A 25 3.60 -11.51 -7.98
C SER A 25 3.41 -12.28 -6.67
N GLY A 26 3.29 -11.57 -5.54
CA GLY A 26 3.01 -12.15 -4.23
C GLY A 26 1.61 -12.77 -4.17
N MET A 27 0.58 -12.06 -4.66
CA MET A 27 -0.81 -12.53 -4.69
C MET A 27 -0.95 -13.87 -5.48
N ARG A 28 -0.11 -14.10 -6.49
CA ARG A 28 -0.12 -15.35 -7.28
C ARG A 28 0.23 -16.60 -6.46
N LEU A 29 0.82 -16.46 -5.28
CA LEU A 29 1.11 -17.58 -4.37
C LEU A 29 -0.14 -18.08 -3.64
N LEU A 30 -1.20 -17.30 -3.60
CA LEU A 30 -2.46 -17.65 -2.95
C LEU A 30 -3.27 -18.69 -3.74
N PRO A 31 -4.14 -19.47 -3.06
CA PRO A 31 -5.17 -20.27 -3.71
C PRO A 31 -6.04 -19.42 -4.64
N ALA A 32 -6.63 -20.04 -5.66
CA ALA A 32 -7.33 -19.33 -6.74
C ALA A 32 -8.48 -18.45 -6.24
N ASP A 33 -9.25 -18.93 -5.25
CA ASP A 33 -10.36 -18.21 -4.62
C ASP A 33 -9.87 -16.97 -3.87
N ARG A 34 -8.93 -17.13 -2.94
CA ARG A 34 -8.35 -16.02 -2.18
C ARG A 34 -7.64 -15.01 -3.06
N ARG A 35 -6.95 -15.49 -4.08
CA ARG A 35 -6.30 -14.63 -5.05
C ARG A 35 -7.30 -13.76 -5.81
N ALA A 36 -8.46 -14.31 -6.20
CA ALA A 36 -9.51 -13.56 -6.86
C ALA A 36 -10.10 -12.49 -5.93
N GLU A 37 -10.37 -12.85 -4.66
CA GLU A 37 -10.85 -11.93 -3.63
C GLU A 37 -9.85 -10.80 -3.36
N LEU A 38 -8.55 -11.11 -3.27
CA LEU A 38 -7.52 -10.09 -3.08
C LEU A 38 -7.35 -9.20 -4.32
N PHE A 39 -7.58 -9.72 -5.51
CA PHE A 39 -7.62 -8.89 -6.73
C PHE A 39 -8.81 -7.92 -6.73
N ALA A 40 -9.95 -8.30 -6.16
CA ALA A 40 -11.10 -7.40 -6.01
C ALA A 40 -10.77 -6.25 -5.04
N ILE A 41 -10.16 -6.54 -3.88
CA ILE A 41 -9.66 -5.53 -2.94
C ILE A 41 -8.66 -4.61 -3.63
N TYR A 42 -7.69 -5.17 -4.34
CA TYR A 42 -6.68 -4.40 -5.07
C TYR A 42 -7.29 -3.50 -6.15
N ALA A 43 -8.28 -3.99 -6.89
CA ALA A 43 -8.94 -3.22 -7.94
C ALA A 43 -9.70 -2.01 -7.37
N LEU A 44 -10.38 -2.18 -6.23
CA LEU A 44 -11.06 -1.05 -5.57
C LEU A 44 -10.04 -0.04 -5.00
N ALA A 45 -8.97 -0.52 -4.36
CA ALA A 45 -7.89 0.35 -3.90
C ALA A 45 -7.31 1.16 -5.07
N ARG A 46 -7.03 0.51 -6.19
CA ARG A 46 -6.53 1.18 -7.39
C ARG A 46 -7.52 2.21 -7.96
N THR A 47 -8.81 1.94 -7.90
CA THR A 47 -9.84 2.91 -8.30
C THR A 47 -9.78 4.16 -7.43
N ILE A 48 -9.59 4.01 -6.12
CA ILE A 48 -9.45 5.12 -5.17
C ILE A 48 -8.17 5.92 -5.45
N ASP A 49 -7.04 5.24 -5.65
CA ASP A 49 -5.75 5.85 -6.01
C ASP A 49 -5.86 6.63 -7.32
N ASP A 50 -6.46 6.04 -8.37
CA ASP A 50 -6.62 6.69 -9.69
C ASP A 50 -7.47 7.96 -9.63
N ILE A 51 -8.41 8.07 -8.68
CA ILE A 51 -9.16 9.31 -8.43
C ILE A 51 -8.23 10.36 -7.81
N ALA A 52 -7.46 10.00 -6.78
CA ALA A 52 -6.56 10.93 -6.10
C ALA A 52 -5.41 11.42 -7.01
N ASP A 53 -4.86 10.53 -7.83
CA ASP A 53 -3.74 10.82 -8.74
C ASP A 53 -4.19 11.41 -10.09
N GLY A 54 -5.48 11.35 -10.41
CA GLY A 54 -6.02 11.82 -11.68
C GLY A 54 -5.83 13.33 -11.90
N PRO A 55 -6.02 13.80 -13.13
CA PRO A 55 -5.77 15.20 -13.51
C PRO A 55 -6.89 16.18 -13.11
N LEU A 56 -7.93 15.71 -12.41
CA LEU A 56 -9.09 16.53 -12.03
C LEU A 56 -8.74 17.54 -10.92
N PRO A 57 -9.44 18.69 -10.87
CA PRO A 57 -9.34 19.60 -9.74
C PRO A 57 -9.71 18.92 -8.40
N ALA A 58 -9.12 19.40 -7.30
CA ALA A 58 -9.32 18.85 -5.95
C ALA A 58 -10.80 18.64 -5.58
N GLU A 59 -11.65 19.61 -5.86
CA GLU A 59 -13.09 19.56 -5.57
C GLU A 59 -13.77 18.36 -6.27
N GLN A 60 -13.47 18.15 -7.55
CA GLN A 60 -14.03 17.02 -8.32
C GLN A 60 -13.49 15.67 -7.85
N LYS A 61 -12.21 15.61 -7.44
CA LYS A 61 -11.63 14.42 -6.80
C LYS A 61 -12.37 14.08 -5.51
N LEU A 62 -12.59 15.07 -4.65
CA LEU A 62 -13.32 14.91 -3.39
C LEU A 62 -14.76 14.45 -3.61
N GLU A 63 -15.45 14.99 -4.62
CA GLU A 63 -16.80 14.51 -5.00
C GLU A 63 -16.79 13.04 -5.44
N GLN A 64 -15.79 12.61 -6.25
CA GLN A 64 -15.68 11.23 -6.67
C GLN A 64 -15.36 10.30 -5.49
N LEU A 65 -14.47 10.70 -4.59
CA LEU A 65 -14.16 9.97 -3.37
C LEU A 65 -15.37 9.85 -2.44
N ALA A 66 -16.18 10.91 -2.32
CA ALA A 66 -17.43 10.87 -1.59
C ALA A 66 -18.46 9.88 -2.20
N ARG A 67 -18.51 9.76 -3.53
CA ARG A 67 -19.33 8.73 -4.21
C ARG A 67 -18.81 7.32 -3.89
N VAL A 68 -17.50 7.09 -3.93
CA VAL A 68 -16.93 5.79 -3.52
C VAL A 68 -17.29 5.45 -2.08
N ARG A 69 -17.23 6.42 -1.16
CA ARG A 69 -17.64 6.25 0.25
C ARG A 69 -19.13 5.88 0.37
N HIS A 70 -19.97 6.49 -0.44
CA HIS A 70 -21.40 6.19 -0.48
C HIS A 70 -21.67 4.76 -1.00
N GLU A 71 -21.04 4.37 -2.12
CA GLU A 71 -21.13 3.01 -2.67
C GLU A 71 -20.63 1.95 -1.67
N LEU A 72 -19.56 2.25 -0.92
CA LEU A 72 -19.07 1.37 0.15
C LEU A 72 -20.07 1.20 1.30
N ALA A 73 -20.79 2.26 1.66
CA ALA A 73 -21.81 2.21 2.71
C ALA A 73 -23.03 1.38 2.29
N GLN A 74 -23.27 1.26 0.99
CA GLN A 74 -24.36 0.50 0.39
C GLN A 74 -23.83 -0.62 -0.52
N ILE A 75 -22.78 -1.29 -0.11
CA ILE A 75 -21.99 -2.23 -0.94
C ILE A 75 -22.85 -3.36 -1.55
N ASP A 76 -23.92 -3.78 -0.90
CA ASP A 76 -24.84 -4.82 -1.41
C ASP A 76 -25.70 -4.35 -2.57
N GLU A 77 -25.89 -3.05 -2.72
CA GLU A 77 -26.67 -2.40 -3.78
C GLU A 77 -25.75 -1.71 -4.81
N ALA A 78 -24.44 -1.67 -4.54
CA ALA A 78 -23.48 -0.97 -5.35
C ALA A 78 -23.32 -1.58 -6.75
N ASN A 79 -23.10 -0.72 -7.73
CA ASN A 79 -23.02 -1.09 -9.13
C ASN A 79 -21.57 -1.06 -9.64
N GLY A 80 -21.34 -1.83 -10.69
CA GLY A 80 -20.03 -1.92 -11.33
C GLY A 80 -19.21 -3.12 -10.87
N PRO A 81 -18.33 -3.61 -11.75
CA PRO A 81 -17.68 -4.91 -11.56
C PRO A 81 -16.82 -4.98 -10.31
N VAL A 82 -16.15 -3.88 -9.94
CA VAL A 82 -15.24 -3.85 -8.79
C VAL A 82 -16.04 -3.98 -7.48
N PHE A 83 -17.12 -3.20 -7.32
CA PHE A 83 -17.96 -3.26 -6.12
C PHE A 83 -18.70 -4.61 -6.01
N VAL A 84 -19.23 -5.14 -7.12
CA VAL A 84 -19.84 -6.47 -7.15
C VAL A 84 -18.89 -7.56 -6.68
N ALA A 85 -17.62 -7.52 -7.11
CA ALA A 85 -16.62 -8.49 -6.68
C ALA A 85 -16.25 -8.34 -5.20
N VAL A 86 -16.13 -7.11 -4.69
CA VAL A 86 -15.84 -6.83 -3.27
C VAL A 86 -17.03 -7.24 -2.40
N ALA A 87 -18.27 -6.93 -2.79
CA ALA A 87 -19.48 -7.34 -2.08
C ALA A 87 -19.59 -8.87 -1.96
N ASP A 88 -19.36 -9.60 -3.05
CA ASP A 88 -19.35 -11.07 -3.04
C ASP A 88 -18.23 -11.62 -2.14
N ALA A 89 -17.04 -11.03 -2.18
CA ALA A 89 -15.94 -11.42 -1.31
C ALA A 89 -16.27 -11.18 0.16
N ALA A 90 -16.85 -10.02 0.52
CA ALA A 90 -17.22 -9.66 1.89
C ALA A 90 -18.33 -10.56 2.47
N LYS A 91 -19.22 -11.09 1.63
CA LYS A 91 -20.22 -12.10 2.06
C LYS A 91 -19.60 -13.43 2.46
N ARG A 92 -18.44 -13.76 1.91
CA ARG A 92 -17.75 -15.06 2.12
C ARG A 92 -16.58 -14.98 3.09
N ARG A 93 -16.04 -13.80 3.30
CA ARG A 93 -14.85 -13.55 4.10
C ARG A 93 -15.07 -12.38 5.07
N PRO A 94 -14.44 -12.40 6.23
CA PRO A 94 -14.54 -11.32 7.22
C PRO A 94 -13.68 -10.09 6.80
N ILE A 95 -13.96 -9.53 5.62
CA ILE A 95 -13.25 -8.36 5.10
C ILE A 95 -13.74 -7.13 5.88
N PRO A 96 -12.83 -6.37 6.52
CA PRO A 96 -13.21 -5.18 7.28
C PRO A 96 -13.47 -3.99 6.33
N LEU A 97 -14.66 -3.93 5.74
CA LEU A 97 -15.02 -2.90 4.74
C LEU A 97 -14.77 -1.46 5.23
N GLY A 98 -14.83 -1.21 6.55
CA GLY A 98 -14.46 0.08 7.14
C GLY A 98 -13.03 0.53 6.82
N ALA A 99 -12.11 -0.41 6.55
CA ALA A 99 -10.74 -0.06 6.16
C ALA A 99 -10.66 0.60 4.76
N PHE A 100 -11.65 0.37 3.88
CA PHE A 100 -11.75 1.16 2.65
C PHE A 100 -12.13 2.62 2.91
N ALA A 101 -12.90 2.90 3.97
CA ALA A 101 -13.20 4.28 4.34
C ALA A 101 -11.96 5.05 4.81
N GLU A 102 -11.03 4.37 5.49
CA GLU A 102 -9.72 4.93 5.85
C GLU A 102 -8.84 5.14 4.59
N LEU A 103 -8.87 4.21 3.64
CA LEU A 103 -8.18 4.40 2.35
C LEU A 103 -8.71 5.62 1.59
N VAL A 104 -10.04 5.82 1.57
CA VAL A 104 -10.66 7.01 0.98
C VAL A 104 -10.21 8.28 1.74
N GLU A 105 -10.11 8.24 3.07
CA GLU A 105 -9.59 9.35 3.87
C GLU A 105 -8.15 9.73 3.46
N GLY A 106 -7.27 8.74 3.30
CA GLY A 106 -5.91 8.98 2.80
C GLY A 106 -5.88 9.60 1.41
N ALA A 107 -6.73 9.11 0.49
CA ALA A 107 -6.88 9.69 -0.85
C ALA A 107 -7.45 11.12 -0.83
N GLU A 108 -8.32 11.44 0.14
CA GLU A 108 -8.80 12.82 0.35
C GLU A 108 -7.70 13.76 0.84
N LEU A 109 -6.77 13.28 1.69
CA LEU A 109 -5.59 14.05 2.11
C LEU A 109 -4.71 14.38 0.90
N ASP A 110 -4.45 13.40 0.03
CA ASP A 110 -3.72 13.61 -1.23
C ASP A 110 -4.42 14.61 -2.15
N ALA A 111 -5.74 14.49 -2.31
CA ALA A 111 -6.52 15.40 -3.16
C ALA A 111 -6.51 16.85 -2.66
N ARG A 112 -6.39 17.06 -1.33
CA ARG A 112 -6.27 18.40 -0.72
C ARG A 112 -4.86 18.99 -0.80
N GLY A 113 -3.84 18.17 -1.11
CA GLY A 113 -2.45 18.64 -1.15
C GLY A 113 -1.95 19.13 0.22
N GLN A 114 -2.36 18.48 1.30
CA GLN A 114 -2.04 18.90 2.66
C GLN A 114 -0.57 18.63 2.98
N SER A 115 0.14 19.61 3.56
CA SER A 115 1.49 19.41 4.10
C SER A 115 1.46 18.51 5.33
N ILE A 116 2.53 17.76 5.53
CA ILE A 116 2.73 16.90 6.70
C ILE A 116 3.73 17.58 7.63
N GLU A 117 3.26 18.01 8.80
CA GLU A 117 4.08 18.75 9.77
C GLU A 117 4.89 17.81 10.67
N THR A 118 4.25 16.72 11.13
CA THR A 118 4.84 15.79 12.12
C THR A 118 4.90 14.35 11.59
N PHE A 119 5.78 13.56 12.19
CA PHE A 119 5.80 12.12 11.90
C PHE A 119 4.50 11.42 12.29
N GLY A 120 3.81 11.88 13.33
CA GLY A 120 2.50 11.35 13.72
C GLY A 120 1.44 11.52 12.61
N GLU A 121 1.45 12.65 11.90
CA GLU A 121 0.59 12.89 10.73
C GLU A 121 0.97 11.98 9.57
N LEU A 122 2.27 11.82 9.29
CA LEU A 122 2.75 10.88 8.28
C LEU A 122 2.36 9.44 8.61
N GLU A 123 2.49 9.03 9.86
CA GLU A 123 2.09 7.69 10.32
C GLU A 123 0.59 7.45 10.13
N HIS A 124 -0.25 8.44 10.46
CA HIS A 124 -1.69 8.38 10.21
C HIS A 124 -1.98 8.22 8.71
N TYR A 125 -1.37 9.05 7.87
CA TYR A 125 -1.50 8.93 6.41
C TYR A 125 -1.08 7.54 5.91
N CYS A 126 0.09 7.04 6.30
CA CYS A 126 0.58 5.72 5.91
C CYS A 126 -0.36 4.60 6.36
N ARG A 127 -0.96 4.71 7.56
CA ARG A 127 -1.96 3.77 8.04
C ARG A 127 -3.22 3.81 7.19
N CYS A 128 -3.67 5.00 6.78
CA CYS A 128 -4.83 5.17 5.91
C CYS A 128 -4.60 4.54 4.53
N VAL A 129 -3.50 4.85 3.84
CA VAL A 129 -3.27 4.42 2.45
C VAL A 129 -2.68 3.02 2.30
N ALA A 130 -2.01 2.47 3.32
CA ALA A 130 -1.33 1.18 3.24
C ALA A 130 -1.66 0.22 4.38
N GLY A 131 -1.77 0.68 5.63
CA GLY A 131 -2.24 -0.14 6.76
C GLY A 131 -3.64 -0.68 6.50
N SER A 132 -4.54 0.14 6.00
CA SER A 132 -5.91 -0.25 5.60
C SER A 132 -5.90 -1.41 4.59
N ILE A 133 -5.02 -1.38 3.59
CA ILE A 133 -4.85 -2.47 2.61
C ILE A 133 -4.37 -3.75 3.30
N GLY A 134 -3.45 -3.63 4.25
CA GLY A 134 -3.00 -4.76 5.06
C GLY A 134 -4.16 -5.42 5.82
N ARG A 135 -5.00 -4.64 6.50
CA ARG A 135 -6.19 -5.14 7.21
C ARG A 135 -7.23 -5.75 6.28
N LEU A 136 -7.46 -5.16 5.11
CA LEU A 136 -8.35 -5.72 4.08
C LEU A 136 -7.83 -7.10 3.62
N ALA A 137 -6.52 -7.23 3.38
CA ALA A 137 -5.90 -8.50 2.99
C ALA A 137 -6.05 -9.58 4.08
N LEU A 138 -5.95 -9.21 5.36
CA LEU A 138 -6.20 -10.13 6.48
C LEU A 138 -7.63 -10.69 6.48
N GLY A 139 -8.59 -9.96 5.91
CA GLY A 139 -9.95 -10.46 5.71
C GLY A 139 -10.00 -11.69 4.79
N VAL A 140 -9.08 -11.79 3.84
CA VAL A 140 -8.97 -12.89 2.86
C VAL A 140 -8.08 -14.02 3.37
N PHE A 141 -7.12 -13.73 4.24
CA PHE A 141 -6.17 -14.70 4.78
C PHE A 141 -6.75 -15.52 5.94
N ASP A 142 -6.26 -16.76 6.11
CA ASP A 142 -6.50 -17.49 7.35
C ASP A 142 -5.53 -16.98 8.42
N VAL A 143 -6.10 -16.43 9.48
CA VAL A 143 -5.37 -15.72 10.54
C VAL A 143 -5.69 -16.36 11.89
N SER A 144 -4.67 -16.72 12.65
CA SER A 144 -4.83 -17.35 13.97
C SER A 144 -5.22 -16.37 15.08
N ASP A 145 -4.69 -15.15 15.04
CA ASP A 145 -5.01 -14.04 15.95
C ASP A 145 -5.20 -12.75 15.15
N ARG A 146 -6.47 -12.39 14.93
CA ARG A 146 -6.83 -11.23 14.09
C ARG A 146 -6.48 -9.89 14.71
N ALA A 147 -6.55 -9.76 16.04
CA ALA A 147 -6.28 -8.49 16.71
C ALA A 147 -4.77 -8.16 16.62
N THR A 148 -3.92 -9.10 16.97
CA THR A 148 -2.45 -8.95 16.84
C THR A 148 -2.05 -8.80 15.37
N ALA A 149 -2.66 -9.56 14.47
CA ALA A 149 -2.36 -9.47 13.03
C ALA A 149 -2.73 -8.10 12.45
N ALA A 150 -3.84 -7.48 12.87
CA ALA A 150 -4.24 -6.16 12.39
C ALA A 150 -3.20 -5.08 12.75
N SER A 151 -2.70 -5.07 14.00
CA SER A 151 -1.65 -4.16 14.42
C SER A 151 -0.35 -4.36 13.63
N LEU A 152 0.05 -5.62 13.41
CA LEU A 152 1.26 -5.94 12.62
C LEU A 152 1.07 -5.63 11.12
N ALA A 153 -0.16 -5.70 10.60
CA ALA A 153 -0.47 -5.31 9.23
C ALA A 153 -0.41 -3.78 9.05
N ASP A 154 -0.83 -3.01 10.05
CA ASP A 154 -0.66 -1.54 10.06
C ASP A 154 0.84 -1.16 10.08
N GLU A 155 1.65 -1.81 10.93
CA GLU A 155 3.11 -1.61 10.96
C GLU A 155 3.76 -1.96 9.62
N LEU A 156 3.35 -3.09 9.01
CA LEU A 156 3.85 -3.48 7.70
C LEU A 156 3.44 -2.47 6.63
N GLY A 157 2.16 -2.09 6.57
CA GLY A 157 1.64 -1.10 5.63
C GLY A 157 2.39 0.23 5.73
N THR A 158 2.58 0.73 6.96
CA THR A 158 3.35 1.96 7.22
C THR A 158 4.78 1.83 6.70
N ALA A 159 5.48 0.71 6.98
CA ALA A 159 6.83 0.48 6.48
C ALA A 159 6.90 0.46 4.95
N LEU A 160 5.91 -0.14 4.29
CA LEU A 160 5.84 -0.18 2.83
C LEU A 160 5.58 1.21 2.25
N GLN A 161 4.72 2.01 2.86
CA GLN A 161 4.42 3.36 2.38
C GLN A 161 5.60 4.32 2.63
N LEU A 162 6.25 4.28 3.79
CA LEU A 162 7.50 5.01 4.03
C LEU A 162 8.56 4.66 2.98
N THR A 163 8.65 3.37 2.58
CA THR A 163 9.55 2.95 1.50
C THR A 163 9.19 3.63 0.18
N ASN A 164 7.91 3.73 -0.16
CA ASN A 164 7.46 4.42 -1.36
C ASN A 164 7.84 5.89 -1.31
N ILE A 165 7.57 6.58 -0.20
CA ILE A 165 7.89 8.01 0.00
C ILE A 165 9.40 8.27 -0.15
N VAL A 166 10.24 7.47 0.50
CA VAL A 166 11.71 7.60 0.34
C VAL A 166 12.16 7.32 -1.09
N ARG A 167 11.53 6.34 -1.76
CA ARG A 167 11.89 5.94 -3.13
C ARG A 167 11.49 6.96 -4.18
N ASP A 168 10.31 7.55 -4.02
CA ASP A 168 9.65 8.34 -5.07
C ASP A 168 9.75 9.86 -4.80
N VAL A 169 10.53 10.30 -3.80
CA VAL A 169 10.61 11.70 -3.33
C VAL A 169 10.71 12.76 -4.44
N ARG A 170 11.47 12.51 -5.50
CA ARG A 170 11.62 13.45 -6.62
C ARG A 170 10.44 13.45 -7.58
N ALA A 171 9.77 12.31 -7.73
CA ALA A 171 8.54 12.22 -8.50
C ALA A 171 7.40 12.93 -7.77
N ASP A 172 7.30 12.72 -6.46
CA ASP A 172 6.30 13.38 -5.61
C ASP A 172 6.48 14.90 -5.61
N GLU A 173 7.73 15.40 -5.49
CA GLU A 173 8.02 16.84 -5.63
C GLU A 173 7.60 17.40 -7.00
N ALA A 174 7.85 16.65 -8.08
CA ALA A 174 7.45 17.08 -9.42
C ALA A 174 5.93 17.18 -9.59
N ASP A 175 5.18 16.37 -8.83
CA ASP A 175 3.73 16.39 -8.75
C ASP A 175 3.20 17.38 -7.68
N GLY A 176 4.10 18.18 -7.06
CA GLY A 176 3.78 19.17 -6.04
C GLY A 176 3.45 18.59 -4.67
N ARG A 177 3.90 17.38 -4.38
CA ARG A 177 3.66 16.65 -3.13
C ARG A 177 4.94 16.49 -2.32
N VAL A 178 4.89 16.83 -1.03
CA VAL A 178 5.97 16.61 -0.08
C VAL A 178 5.43 15.82 1.10
N TYR A 179 5.74 14.52 1.17
CA TYR A 179 5.29 13.63 2.23
C TYR A 179 6.25 13.57 3.43
N LEU A 180 7.51 14.00 3.26
CA LEU A 180 8.46 14.02 4.37
C LEU A 180 8.03 15.03 5.43
N PRO A 181 7.97 14.64 6.74
CA PRO A 181 7.53 15.54 7.80
C PRO A 181 8.40 16.79 7.88
N ARG A 182 7.77 17.94 8.05
CA ARG A 182 8.50 19.20 8.20
C ARG A 182 9.45 19.16 9.38
N GLU A 183 9.06 18.60 10.51
CA GLU A 183 9.94 18.44 11.69
C GLU A 183 11.22 17.65 11.38
N ASP A 184 11.14 16.60 10.56
CA ASP A 184 12.30 15.82 10.17
C ASP A 184 13.14 16.56 9.12
N LEU A 185 12.52 17.29 8.18
CA LEU A 185 13.25 18.16 7.25
C LEU A 185 14.05 19.23 8.00
N GLU A 186 13.41 19.96 8.91
CA GLU A 186 14.05 21.01 9.71
C GLU A 186 15.16 20.46 10.62
N ARG A 187 14.95 19.28 11.22
CA ARG A 187 15.95 18.60 12.04
C ARG A 187 17.27 18.39 11.31
N PHE A 188 17.24 18.11 10.02
CA PHE A 188 18.40 17.88 9.19
C PHE A 188 18.82 19.11 8.36
N GLY A 189 18.23 20.28 8.62
CA GLY A 189 18.57 21.52 7.91
C GLY A 189 18.01 21.61 6.49
N CYS A 190 16.95 20.84 6.21
CA CYS A 190 16.17 20.97 4.98
C CYS A 190 14.95 21.87 5.20
N HIS A 191 14.51 22.52 4.14
CA HIS A 191 13.29 23.33 4.12
C HIS A 191 12.59 23.20 2.77
N VAL A 192 11.30 23.53 2.73
CA VAL A 192 10.51 23.48 1.50
C VAL A 192 10.30 24.89 0.98
N THR A 193 10.76 25.16 -0.25
CA THR A 193 10.59 26.40 -0.97
C THR A 193 9.89 26.11 -2.30
N ASP A 194 8.76 26.74 -2.55
CA ASP A 194 7.97 26.54 -3.78
C ASP A 194 7.71 25.06 -4.13
N GLY A 195 7.40 24.24 -3.11
CA GLY A 195 7.13 22.82 -3.26
C GLY A 195 8.37 21.95 -3.48
N ARG A 196 9.58 22.49 -3.36
CA ARG A 196 10.86 21.76 -3.49
C ARG A 196 11.60 21.69 -2.17
N ILE A 197 12.22 20.54 -1.92
CA ILE A 197 13.06 20.35 -0.74
C ILE A 197 14.48 20.81 -1.06
N GLU A 198 14.95 21.80 -0.31
CA GLU A 198 16.31 22.31 -0.34
C GLU A 198 17.07 21.87 0.90
N GLY A 199 18.40 21.69 0.77
CA GLY A 199 19.27 21.26 1.86
C GLY A 199 19.81 19.84 1.68
N PRO A 200 20.40 19.24 2.74
CA PRO A 200 21.05 17.92 2.69
C PRO A 200 20.01 16.78 2.76
N LEU A 201 19.14 16.67 1.75
CA LEU A 201 18.03 15.71 1.68
C LEU A 201 18.46 14.26 1.89
N GLU A 202 19.67 13.88 1.50
CA GLU A 202 20.20 12.53 1.70
C GLU A 202 20.23 12.10 3.17
N LEU A 203 20.39 13.04 4.11
CA LEU A 203 20.34 12.74 5.55
C LEU A 203 18.92 12.38 6.01
N VAL A 204 17.93 13.11 5.52
CA VAL A 204 16.51 12.82 5.79
C VAL A 204 16.11 11.48 5.20
N LEU A 205 16.48 11.22 3.94
CA LEU A 205 16.17 9.97 3.26
C LEU A 205 16.83 8.75 3.93
N ALA A 206 18.06 8.89 4.43
CA ALA A 206 18.72 7.83 5.21
C ALA A 206 17.96 7.56 6.50
N PHE A 207 17.59 8.60 7.25
CA PHE A 207 16.85 8.52 8.50
C PHE A 207 15.49 7.86 8.30
N GLU A 208 14.72 8.28 7.30
CA GLU A 208 13.41 7.70 6.99
C GLU A 208 13.49 6.25 6.49
N ALA A 209 14.55 5.92 5.73
CA ALA A 209 14.78 4.54 5.30
C ALA A 209 15.10 3.61 6.48
N GLU A 210 15.86 4.08 7.47
CA GLU A 210 16.14 3.32 8.69
C GLU A 210 14.86 3.16 9.54
N ARG A 211 14.08 4.23 9.72
CA ARG A 211 12.78 4.21 10.40
C ARG A 211 11.82 3.18 9.76
N ALA A 212 11.78 3.15 8.43
CA ALA A 212 10.98 2.17 7.69
C ALA A 212 11.50 0.73 7.86
N LEU A 213 12.82 0.51 7.91
CA LEU A 213 13.42 -0.80 8.19
C LEU A 213 13.07 -1.32 9.58
N GLU A 214 13.13 -0.47 10.61
CA GLU A 214 12.75 -0.85 11.97
C GLU A 214 11.28 -1.27 12.06
N ARG A 215 10.38 -0.54 11.39
CA ARG A 215 8.96 -0.91 11.34
C ARG A 215 8.75 -2.22 10.58
N LEU A 216 9.44 -2.41 9.47
CA LEU A 216 9.39 -3.65 8.71
C LEU A 216 9.84 -4.84 9.56
N ASP A 217 10.89 -4.67 10.39
CA ASP A 217 11.39 -5.72 11.28
C ASP A 217 10.40 -6.04 12.40
N ARG A 218 9.73 -5.02 12.98
CA ARG A 218 8.66 -5.24 13.97
C ARG A 218 7.46 -5.98 13.38
N SER A 219 7.11 -5.68 12.12
CA SER A 219 5.94 -6.25 11.45
C SER A 219 6.09 -7.73 11.06
N ILE A 220 7.32 -8.26 11.00
CA ILE A 220 7.57 -9.61 10.46
C ILE A 220 6.91 -10.73 11.29
N GLY A 221 6.60 -10.46 12.54
CA GLY A 221 5.82 -11.35 13.41
C GLY A 221 4.46 -11.74 12.81
N LEU A 222 3.91 -10.92 11.92
CA LEU A 222 2.67 -11.19 11.18
C LEU A 222 2.71 -12.55 10.48
N VAL A 223 3.84 -12.91 9.89
CA VAL A 223 4.02 -14.18 9.14
C VAL A 223 3.67 -15.41 9.97
N LYS A 224 3.94 -15.38 11.28
CA LYS A 224 3.66 -16.49 12.21
C LYS A 224 2.17 -16.69 12.51
N LEU A 225 1.36 -15.67 12.23
CA LEU A 225 -0.07 -15.68 12.47
C LEU A 225 -0.89 -16.10 11.23
N LEU A 226 -0.21 -16.29 10.09
CA LEU A 226 -0.83 -16.57 8.80
C LEU A 226 -0.66 -18.04 8.39
N ASP A 227 -1.59 -18.56 7.60
CA ASP A 227 -1.38 -19.81 6.89
C ASP A 227 -0.18 -19.72 5.92
N ARG A 228 0.38 -20.88 5.57
CA ARG A 228 1.61 -20.98 4.77
C ARG A 228 1.59 -20.17 3.47
N ARG A 229 0.46 -20.15 2.74
CA ARG A 229 0.37 -19.46 1.45
C ARG A 229 0.22 -17.95 1.61
N SER A 230 -0.56 -17.51 2.58
CA SER A 230 -0.67 -16.11 2.97
C SER A 230 0.66 -15.59 3.52
N ALA A 231 1.34 -16.37 4.35
CA ALA A 231 2.70 -16.08 4.83
C ALA A 231 3.69 -15.89 3.67
N ALA A 232 3.70 -16.81 2.68
CA ALA A 232 4.56 -16.69 1.50
C ALA A 232 4.27 -15.40 0.70
N CYS A 233 3.00 -15.01 0.55
CA CYS A 233 2.61 -13.77 -0.09
C CYS A 233 3.19 -12.55 0.64
N VAL A 234 3.05 -12.49 1.97
CA VAL A 234 3.57 -11.39 2.80
C VAL A 234 5.09 -11.35 2.78
N ILE A 235 5.78 -12.52 2.90
CA ILE A 235 7.25 -12.60 2.83
C ILE A 235 7.78 -12.10 1.49
N ALA A 236 7.11 -12.43 0.37
CA ALA A 236 7.52 -11.96 -0.96
C ALA A 236 7.44 -10.43 -1.06
N MET A 237 6.38 -9.84 -0.51
CA MET A 237 6.19 -8.39 -0.43
C MET A 237 7.26 -7.73 0.46
N ALA A 238 7.30 -8.11 1.74
CA ALA A 238 8.21 -7.55 2.73
C ALA A 238 9.68 -7.70 2.31
N GLY A 239 10.05 -8.85 1.72
CA GLY A 239 11.39 -9.11 1.24
C GLY A 239 11.82 -8.19 0.09
N SER A 240 10.90 -7.87 -0.83
CA SER A 240 11.16 -6.92 -1.92
C SER A 240 11.41 -5.51 -1.39
N TYR A 241 10.57 -5.05 -0.46
CA TYR A 241 10.69 -3.74 0.16
C TYR A 241 11.93 -3.64 1.07
N ARG A 242 12.28 -4.70 1.80
CA ARG A 242 13.51 -4.77 2.59
C ARG A 242 14.78 -4.58 1.74
N LEU A 243 14.80 -5.18 0.54
CA LEU A 243 15.93 -4.99 -0.38
C LEU A 243 16.03 -3.56 -0.88
N LEU A 244 14.88 -2.92 -1.21
CA LEU A 244 14.82 -1.52 -1.59
C LEU A 244 15.30 -0.62 -0.46
N LEU A 245 14.76 -0.78 0.75
CA LEU A 245 15.12 0.00 1.93
C LEU A 245 16.61 -0.09 2.26
N ARG A 246 17.18 -1.30 2.31
CA ARG A 246 18.61 -1.49 2.56
C ARG A 246 19.47 -0.80 1.51
N ARG A 247 19.03 -0.78 0.26
CA ARG A 247 19.74 -0.09 -0.82
C ARG A 247 19.65 1.43 -0.67
N MET A 248 18.50 1.96 -0.30
CA MET A 248 18.27 3.39 -0.09
C MET A 248 18.95 3.89 1.19
N ALA A 249 18.88 3.15 2.29
CA ALA A 249 19.61 3.48 3.51
C ALA A 249 21.14 3.53 3.30
N ALA A 250 21.69 2.55 2.56
CA ALA A 250 23.12 2.53 2.24
C ALA A 250 23.56 3.60 1.22
N ARG A 251 22.66 4.04 0.35
CA ARG A 251 22.92 5.01 -0.73
C ARG A 251 21.68 5.90 -0.96
N PRO A 252 21.39 6.86 -0.08
CA PRO A 252 20.18 7.70 -0.16
C PRO A 252 20.10 8.49 -1.47
N GLN A 253 21.27 8.86 -2.03
CA GLN A 253 21.36 9.60 -3.29
C GLN A 253 20.65 8.89 -4.47
N LEU A 254 20.46 7.57 -4.42
CA LEU A 254 19.77 6.85 -5.48
C LEU A 254 18.34 7.36 -5.67
N SER A 255 17.61 7.66 -4.58
CA SER A 255 16.25 8.22 -4.63
C SER A 255 16.22 9.66 -5.17
N MET A 256 17.32 10.39 -5.09
CA MET A 256 17.41 11.75 -5.61
C MET A 256 17.61 11.80 -7.14
N HIS A 257 18.09 10.71 -7.74
CA HIS A 257 18.42 10.66 -9.18
C HIS A 257 17.37 9.87 -9.99
N GLY A 258 16.39 9.27 -9.34
CA GLY A 258 15.31 8.54 -9.98
C GLY A 258 14.77 7.39 -9.14
N ARG A 259 13.76 6.71 -9.68
CA ARG A 259 13.06 5.65 -8.97
C ARG A 259 13.93 4.41 -8.76
N VAL A 260 14.24 4.07 -7.52
CA VAL A 260 14.97 2.85 -7.16
C VAL A 260 14.09 1.62 -7.39
N SER A 261 14.59 0.64 -8.13
CA SER A 261 13.85 -0.57 -8.47
C SER A 261 14.67 -1.84 -8.30
N LEU A 262 14.00 -2.97 -8.12
CA LEU A 262 14.62 -4.28 -8.10
C LEU A 262 14.75 -4.82 -9.53
N ARG A 263 15.89 -5.44 -9.81
CA ARG A 263 16.13 -6.17 -11.06
C ARG A 263 15.23 -7.42 -11.14
N PRO A 264 14.85 -7.90 -12.33
CA PRO A 264 13.98 -9.07 -12.47
C PRO A 264 14.47 -10.31 -11.71
N TRP A 265 15.78 -10.57 -11.71
CA TRP A 265 16.35 -11.72 -11.00
C TRP A 265 16.28 -11.56 -9.46
N GLU A 266 16.36 -10.33 -8.93
CA GLU A 266 16.20 -10.04 -7.48
C GLU A 266 14.76 -10.35 -7.06
N LYS A 267 13.77 -9.93 -7.87
CA LYS A 267 12.34 -10.28 -7.65
C LYS A 267 12.14 -11.80 -7.67
N GLY A 268 12.77 -12.50 -8.62
CA GLY A 268 12.73 -13.96 -8.71
C GLY A 268 13.31 -14.64 -7.47
N LEU A 269 14.46 -14.15 -6.98
CA LEU A 269 15.11 -14.68 -5.77
C LEU A 269 14.25 -14.47 -4.51
N VAL A 270 13.66 -13.28 -4.35
CA VAL A 270 12.74 -12.99 -3.23
C VAL A 270 11.55 -13.93 -3.28
N LEU A 271 10.95 -14.13 -4.44
CA LEU A 271 9.80 -15.03 -4.61
C LEU A 271 10.16 -16.48 -4.26
N ALA A 272 11.31 -16.98 -4.72
CA ALA A 272 11.78 -18.32 -4.39
C ALA A 272 12.00 -18.50 -2.87
N ARG A 273 12.67 -17.53 -2.23
CA ARG A 273 12.89 -17.54 -0.77
C ARG A 273 11.59 -17.45 0.02
N SER A 274 10.57 -16.75 -0.47
CA SER A 274 9.29 -16.63 0.23
C SER A 274 8.55 -17.97 0.33
N VAL A 275 8.63 -18.78 -0.71
CA VAL A 275 8.04 -20.14 -0.71
C VAL A 275 8.79 -21.07 0.24
N LEU A 276 10.12 -20.97 0.31
CA LEU A 276 10.95 -21.76 1.22
C LEU A 276 10.81 -21.28 2.67
N GLY A 277 10.83 -19.97 2.91
CA GLY A 277 10.74 -19.40 4.26
C GLY A 277 9.37 -19.55 4.91
N ALA A 278 8.30 -19.70 4.14
CA ALA A 278 6.97 -20.03 4.64
C ALA A 278 6.82 -21.54 4.99
N ALA A 279 7.84 -22.34 4.70
CA ALA A 279 7.86 -23.78 5.01
C ALA A 279 8.67 -24.09 6.28
N ALA A 280 9.42 -23.14 6.81
CA ALA A 280 10.20 -23.22 8.05
C ALA A 280 9.47 -22.53 9.19
#